data_7303da2cf70865b8605e0eb72d92e08a
#
_entry.id   7303da2cf70865b8605e0eb72d92e08a
#
_cell.length_a   1.000
_cell.length_b   1.000
_cell.length_c   1.000
_cell.angle_alpha   90.00
_cell.angle_beta   90.00
_cell.angle_gamma   90.00
#
_symmetry.space_group_name_H-M   'P 1'
#
loop_
_entity.id
_entity.type
_entity.pdbx_description
1 polymer ?
#
loop_
_entity_poly.entity_id
_entity_poly.type
_entity_poly.pdbx_seq_one_letter_code
_entity_poly.pdbx_strand_id
1 'polypeptide(L)'
;MAGKLATFDIKVKSILDGDKPKLDDDFAKSLGLEGLDQLKDLLKGQIEQEHNGLTRTHMKRKLLDQLASAHDFDVPPSMVEAEFEQIWQQLQHEASHEEDPAAAIAEMEAEKDDYRAIAVRRVRLGLLLSEIGQANGVTVSDQEMNRLIMQAAQQYGPQDRERFVQYVRQDPMAAAQLRAPLYEDKVVDFLFDKAEVTDRAVTKEELEAAIEAEDGDIKPHVHGPDCGHDHDEKPK
;
A
#
# COMPACT_ATOMS: atom_id res chain seq x y z
N MET A 1 -42.59 -3.41 -16.15
CA MET A 1 -43.31 -2.73 -15.03
C MET A 1 -42.65 -1.40 -14.62
N ALA A 2 -41.77 -0.84 -15.40
CA ALA A 2 -41.16 0.45 -15.13
C ALA A 2 -42.22 1.57 -15.04
N GLY A 3 -42.18 2.38 -13.98
CA GLY A 3 -43.08 3.52 -13.79
C GLY A 3 -44.43 3.22 -13.13
N LYS A 4 -44.71 2.00 -12.65
CA LYS A 4 -45.93 1.68 -11.90
C LYS A 4 -45.62 1.51 -10.42
N LEU A 5 -46.42 2.15 -9.56
CA LEU A 5 -46.38 1.96 -8.12
C LEU A 5 -46.83 0.54 -7.79
N ALA A 6 -46.04 -0.24 -7.07
CA ALA A 6 -46.42 -1.56 -6.56
C ALA A 6 -46.33 -1.52 -5.03
N THR A 7 -47.41 -2.00 -4.38
CA THR A 7 -47.48 -2.15 -2.93
C THR A 7 -47.34 -3.63 -2.58
N PHE A 8 -46.41 -3.94 -1.67
CA PHE A 8 -46.19 -5.32 -1.20
C PHE A 8 -46.57 -5.42 0.28
N ASP A 9 -47.48 -6.31 0.61
CA ASP A 9 -47.78 -6.68 1.99
C ASP A 9 -46.95 -7.89 2.37
N ILE A 10 -46.00 -7.69 3.29
CA ILE A 10 -45.08 -8.73 3.75
C ILE A 10 -45.51 -9.17 5.16
N LYS A 11 -45.82 -10.47 5.31
CA LYS A 11 -46.07 -11.08 6.61
C LYS A 11 -44.89 -12.01 6.96
N VAL A 12 -44.12 -11.65 7.97
CA VAL A 12 -43.06 -12.54 8.51
C VAL A 12 -43.72 -13.76 9.13
N LYS A 13 -43.41 -14.96 8.64
CA LYS A 13 -43.99 -16.23 9.13
C LYS A 13 -43.17 -16.84 10.25
N SER A 14 -41.85 -16.72 10.18
CA SER A 14 -40.91 -17.21 11.22
C SER A 14 -39.60 -16.47 11.12
N ILE A 15 -38.97 -16.28 12.25
CA ILE A 15 -37.57 -15.84 12.36
C ILE A 15 -36.83 -17.08 12.83
N LEU A 16 -35.89 -17.55 12.00
CA LEU A 16 -35.00 -18.65 12.36
C LEU A 16 -33.70 -18.04 12.90
N ASP A 17 -33.39 -18.37 14.15
CA ASP A 17 -32.07 -18.10 14.72
C ASP A 17 -31.18 -19.28 14.31
N GLY A 18 -30.09 -19.01 13.60
CA GLY A 18 -29.14 -20.05 13.20
C GLY A 18 -28.38 -20.54 14.43
N ASP A 19 -28.39 -21.84 14.67
CA ASP A 19 -27.49 -22.45 15.64
C ASP A 19 -26.04 -22.05 15.34
N LYS A 20 -25.34 -21.54 16.35
CA LYS A 20 -23.91 -21.24 16.21
C LYS A 20 -23.18 -22.52 15.86
N PRO A 21 -22.45 -22.59 14.73
CA PRO A 21 -21.72 -23.80 14.38
C PRO A 21 -20.72 -24.15 15.49
N LYS A 22 -20.65 -25.41 15.84
CA LYS A 22 -19.60 -25.91 16.75
C LYS A 22 -18.29 -25.88 16.00
N LEU A 23 -17.28 -25.25 16.59
CA LEU A 23 -15.92 -25.23 16.06
C LEU A 23 -15.22 -26.53 16.45
N ASP A 24 -15.45 -27.58 15.66
CA ASP A 24 -14.91 -28.93 15.85
C ASP A 24 -14.31 -29.45 14.52
N ASP A 25 -13.83 -30.71 14.57
CA ASP A 25 -13.23 -31.36 13.39
C ASP A 25 -14.21 -31.51 12.22
N ASP A 26 -15.52 -31.66 12.51
CA ASP A 26 -16.53 -31.80 11.47
C ASP A 26 -16.76 -30.47 10.75
N PHE A 27 -16.69 -29.36 11.50
CA PHE A 27 -16.68 -28.04 10.90
C PHE A 27 -15.47 -27.83 9.98
N ALA A 28 -14.25 -28.17 10.45
CA ALA A 28 -13.04 -28.06 9.64
C ALA A 28 -13.10 -28.93 8.38
N LYS A 29 -13.62 -30.16 8.48
CA LYS A 29 -13.84 -31.03 7.32
C LYS A 29 -14.85 -30.48 6.33
N SER A 30 -15.87 -29.77 6.80
CA SER A 30 -16.84 -29.10 5.91
C SER A 30 -16.21 -28.00 5.07
N LEU A 31 -15.07 -27.43 5.53
CA LEU A 31 -14.24 -26.47 4.80
C LEU A 31 -13.15 -27.13 3.93
N GLY A 32 -13.13 -28.47 3.87
CA GLY A 32 -12.14 -29.23 3.09
C GLY A 32 -10.79 -29.45 3.78
N LEU A 33 -10.74 -29.28 5.12
CA LEU A 33 -9.56 -29.48 5.94
C LEU A 33 -9.59 -30.84 6.64
N GLU A 34 -8.45 -31.31 7.14
CA GLU A 34 -8.33 -32.60 7.82
C GLU A 34 -8.93 -32.57 9.25
N GLY A 35 -8.87 -31.41 9.92
CA GLY A 35 -9.38 -31.22 11.26
C GLY A 35 -9.18 -29.80 11.79
N LEU A 36 -9.65 -29.56 13.01
CA LEU A 36 -9.64 -28.25 13.64
C LEU A 36 -8.22 -27.68 13.85
N ASP A 37 -7.23 -28.54 14.10
CA ASP A 37 -5.85 -28.09 14.30
C ASP A 37 -5.27 -27.51 13.01
N GLN A 38 -5.53 -28.13 11.86
CA GLN A 38 -5.14 -27.58 10.55
C GLN A 38 -5.80 -26.23 10.28
N LEU A 39 -7.07 -26.06 10.65
CA LEU A 39 -7.77 -24.77 10.55
C LEU A 39 -7.09 -23.70 11.41
N LYS A 40 -6.75 -24.03 12.66
CA LYS A 40 -6.04 -23.11 13.56
C LYS A 40 -4.67 -22.72 13.03
N ASP A 41 -3.91 -23.70 12.51
CA ASP A 41 -2.58 -23.44 11.95
C ASP A 41 -2.66 -22.53 10.72
N LEU A 42 -3.65 -22.73 9.83
CA LEU A 42 -3.88 -21.87 8.69
C LEU A 42 -4.23 -20.44 9.12
N LEU A 43 -5.16 -20.28 10.06
CA LEU A 43 -5.56 -18.97 10.57
C LEU A 43 -4.40 -18.27 11.28
N LYS A 44 -3.64 -19.02 12.09
CA LYS A 44 -2.44 -18.50 12.75
C LYS A 44 -1.42 -18.03 11.73
N GLY A 45 -1.12 -18.82 10.72
CA GLY A 45 -0.20 -18.46 9.65
C GLY A 45 -0.66 -17.23 8.87
N GLN A 46 -1.96 -17.09 8.62
CA GLN A 46 -2.52 -15.90 7.98
C GLN A 46 -2.35 -14.64 8.84
N ILE A 47 -2.66 -14.73 10.13
CA ILE A 47 -2.49 -13.63 11.08
C ILE A 47 -1.00 -13.25 11.22
N GLU A 48 -0.12 -14.23 11.34
CA GLU A 48 1.33 -14.00 11.37
C GLU A 48 1.83 -13.31 10.10
N GLN A 49 1.35 -13.72 8.95
CA GLN A 49 1.71 -13.08 7.67
C GLN A 49 1.24 -11.64 7.59
N GLU A 50 0.02 -11.36 8.05
CA GLU A 50 -0.53 -9.99 8.13
C GLU A 50 0.32 -9.12 9.06
N HIS A 51 0.59 -9.59 10.28
CA HIS A 51 1.41 -8.86 11.26
C HIS A 51 2.85 -8.65 10.75
N ASN A 52 3.44 -9.65 10.11
CA ASN A 52 4.77 -9.51 9.52
C ASN A 52 4.79 -8.45 8.41
N GLY A 53 3.72 -8.36 7.61
CA GLY A 53 3.56 -7.32 6.60
C GLY A 53 3.52 -5.92 7.22
N LEU A 54 2.70 -5.70 8.25
CA LEU A 54 2.61 -4.43 8.98
C LEU A 54 3.94 -4.06 9.64
N THR A 55 4.57 -5.01 10.31
CA THR A 55 5.87 -4.81 10.96
C THR A 55 6.93 -4.41 9.95
N ARG A 56 6.98 -5.10 8.79
CA ARG A 56 7.90 -4.76 7.71
C ARG A 56 7.67 -3.35 7.17
N THR A 57 6.42 -2.96 6.98
CA THR A 57 6.06 -1.61 6.54
C THR A 57 6.57 -0.55 7.51
N HIS A 58 6.30 -0.73 8.79
CA HIS A 58 6.79 0.17 9.85
C HIS A 58 8.32 0.25 9.89
N MET A 59 9.01 -0.91 9.87
CA MET A 59 10.48 -0.96 9.87
C MET A 59 11.07 -0.28 8.62
N LYS A 60 10.52 -0.57 7.42
CA LYS A 60 10.96 0.04 6.17
C LYS A 60 10.84 1.56 6.24
N ARG A 61 9.72 2.06 6.73
CA ARG A 61 9.48 3.49 6.88
C ARG A 61 10.49 4.14 7.80
N LYS A 62 10.69 3.58 9.01
CA LYS A 62 11.71 4.07 9.96
C LYS A 62 13.13 4.07 9.39
N LEU A 63 13.49 3.02 8.67
CA LEU A 63 14.78 2.96 7.98
C LEU A 63 14.92 4.09 6.96
N LEU A 64 13.92 4.30 6.11
CA LEU A 64 13.94 5.34 5.09
C LEU A 64 13.97 6.74 5.71
N ASP A 65 13.28 6.97 6.84
CA ASP A 65 13.31 8.24 7.56
C ASP A 65 14.69 8.53 8.14
N GLN A 66 15.34 7.53 8.74
CA GLN A 66 16.72 7.66 9.24
C GLN A 66 17.70 7.93 8.09
N LEU A 67 17.56 7.23 6.97
CA LEU A 67 18.38 7.47 5.78
C LEU A 67 18.17 8.89 5.22
N ALA A 68 16.92 9.34 5.11
CA ALA A 68 16.60 10.67 4.61
C ALA A 68 17.14 11.78 5.52
N SER A 69 17.04 11.61 6.85
CA SER A 69 17.54 12.59 7.82
C SER A 69 19.07 12.64 7.93
N ALA A 70 19.72 11.49 7.71
CA ALA A 70 21.19 11.39 7.78
C ALA A 70 21.91 11.84 6.50
N HIS A 71 21.19 11.96 5.37
CA HIS A 71 21.79 12.25 4.08
C HIS A 71 21.08 13.43 3.42
N ASP A 72 21.69 14.60 3.48
CA ASP A 72 21.21 15.81 2.82
C ASP A 72 22.18 16.20 1.69
N PHE A 73 21.84 15.85 0.46
CA PHE A 73 22.58 16.19 -0.73
C PHE A 73 21.65 16.72 -1.83
N ASP A 74 22.20 17.53 -2.72
CA ASP A 74 21.47 18.10 -3.84
C ASP A 74 21.05 17.01 -4.82
N VAL A 75 19.80 17.07 -5.25
CA VAL A 75 19.23 16.15 -6.23
C VAL A 75 19.04 16.84 -7.58
N PRO A 76 19.14 16.12 -8.72
CA PRO A 76 18.93 16.72 -10.04
C PRO A 76 17.52 17.30 -10.20
N PRO A 77 17.37 18.61 -10.53
CA PRO A 77 16.05 19.25 -10.64
C PRO A 77 15.12 18.55 -11.64
N SER A 78 15.67 18.00 -12.72
CA SER A 78 14.87 17.28 -13.73
C SER A 78 14.23 16.00 -13.19
N MET A 79 14.91 15.30 -12.25
CA MET A 79 14.34 14.12 -11.61
C MET A 79 13.25 14.50 -10.62
N VAL A 80 13.46 15.60 -9.87
CA VAL A 80 12.46 16.12 -8.94
C VAL A 80 11.20 16.54 -9.69
N GLU A 81 11.35 17.24 -10.82
CA GLU A 81 10.19 17.67 -11.60
C GLU A 81 9.42 16.48 -12.19
N ALA A 82 10.12 15.47 -12.69
CA ALA A 82 9.48 14.25 -13.19
C ALA A 82 8.73 13.48 -12.11
N GLU A 83 9.31 13.35 -10.91
CA GLU A 83 8.65 12.72 -9.77
C GLU A 83 7.45 13.53 -9.28
N PHE A 84 7.61 14.87 -9.21
CA PHE A 84 6.53 15.77 -8.82
C PHE A 84 5.36 15.69 -9.81
N GLU A 85 5.62 15.67 -11.11
CA GLU A 85 4.58 15.50 -12.13
C GLU A 85 3.80 14.20 -11.96
N GLN A 86 4.46 13.08 -11.63
CA GLN A 86 3.79 11.81 -11.37
C GLN A 86 2.89 11.88 -10.14
N ILE A 87 3.40 12.43 -9.03
CA ILE A 87 2.60 12.65 -7.81
C ILE A 87 1.40 13.53 -8.13
N TRP A 88 1.61 14.63 -8.83
CA TRP A 88 0.58 15.60 -9.16
C TRP A 88 -0.52 15.04 -10.05
N GLN A 89 -0.17 14.25 -11.05
CA GLN A 89 -1.13 13.58 -11.93
C GLN A 89 -1.97 12.57 -11.17
N GLN A 90 -1.37 11.81 -10.25
CA GLN A 90 -2.10 10.85 -9.42
C GLN A 90 -3.10 11.58 -8.52
N LEU A 91 -2.68 12.63 -7.82
CA LEU A 91 -3.54 13.42 -6.95
C LEU A 91 -4.69 14.10 -7.72
N GLN A 92 -4.42 14.64 -8.91
CA GLN A 92 -5.48 15.20 -9.77
C GLN A 92 -6.50 14.14 -10.18
N HIS A 93 -6.03 12.92 -10.45
CA HIS A 93 -6.93 11.81 -10.76
C HIS A 93 -7.80 11.45 -9.55
N GLU A 94 -7.23 11.33 -8.37
CA GLU A 94 -7.95 11.06 -7.12
C GLU A 94 -8.96 12.18 -6.82
N ALA A 95 -8.53 13.44 -6.87
CA ALA A 95 -9.41 14.59 -6.65
C ALA A 95 -10.58 14.67 -7.64
N SER A 96 -10.42 14.15 -8.85
CA SER A 96 -11.51 14.11 -9.85
C SER A 96 -12.66 13.17 -9.47
N HIS A 97 -12.44 12.27 -8.50
CA HIS A 97 -13.42 11.29 -8.01
C HIS A 97 -14.01 11.65 -6.64
N GLU A 98 -13.56 12.76 -6.04
CA GLU A 98 -14.11 13.27 -4.78
C GLU A 98 -15.52 13.86 -4.96
N GLU A 99 -16.26 14.00 -3.86
CA GLU A 99 -17.61 14.59 -3.88
C GLU A 99 -17.61 16.07 -4.35
N ASP A 100 -16.57 16.84 -3.98
CA ASP A 100 -16.31 18.19 -4.46
C ASP A 100 -14.91 18.29 -5.09
N PRO A 101 -14.79 17.96 -6.40
CA PRO A 101 -13.49 18.00 -7.08
C PRO A 101 -12.85 19.40 -7.09
N ALA A 102 -13.65 20.48 -7.04
CA ALA A 102 -13.11 21.84 -7.08
C ALA A 102 -12.46 22.22 -5.74
N ALA A 103 -13.06 21.82 -4.62
CA ALA A 103 -12.47 22.01 -3.30
C ALA A 103 -11.20 21.16 -3.14
N ALA A 104 -11.22 19.90 -3.52
CA ALA A 104 -10.05 19.02 -3.47
C ALA A 104 -8.86 19.54 -4.29
N ILE A 105 -9.10 20.06 -5.49
CA ILE A 105 -8.06 20.67 -6.32
C ILE A 105 -7.50 21.95 -5.67
N ALA A 106 -8.35 22.77 -5.05
CA ALA A 106 -7.91 23.99 -4.39
C ALA A 106 -7.01 23.70 -3.16
N GLU A 107 -7.31 22.66 -2.40
CA GLU A 107 -6.47 22.17 -1.30
C GLU A 107 -5.12 21.67 -1.82
N MET A 108 -5.12 20.82 -2.83
CA MET A 108 -3.89 20.33 -3.47
C MET A 108 -2.99 21.49 -3.93
N GLU A 109 -3.55 22.52 -4.56
CA GLU A 109 -2.77 23.68 -5.01
C GLU A 109 -2.20 24.48 -3.82
N ALA A 110 -2.89 24.52 -2.68
CA ALA A 110 -2.40 25.16 -1.47
C ALA A 110 -1.21 24.40 -0.85
N GLU A 111 -1.15 23.08 -1.00
CA GLU A 111 -0.10 22.20 -0.45
C GLU A 111 0.98 21.84 -1.48
N LYS A 112 1.04 22.51 -2.60
CA LYS A 112 1.93 22.17 -3.73
C LYS A 112 3.41 22.12 -3.36
N ASP A 113 3.86 22.97 -2.46
CA ASP A 113 5.25 22.99 -2.00
C ASP A 113 5.58 21.75 -1.14
N ASP A 114 4.62 21.25 -0.38
CA ASP A 114 4.77 20.03 0.42
C ASP A 114 4.88 18.81 -0.50
N TYR A 115 4.07 18.73 -1.55
CA TYR A 115 4.22 17.68 -2.57
C TYR A 115 5.57 17.74 -3.29
N ARG A 116 6.08 18.95 -3.52
CA ARG A 116 7.43 19.11 -4.10
C ARG A 116 8.53 18.64 -3.13
N ALA A 117 8.38 18.90 -1.83
CA ALA A 117 9.29 18.40 -0.81
C ALA A 117 9.27 16.87 -0.74
N ILE A 118 8.09 16.25 -0.87
CA ILE A 118 7.93 14.79 -0.99
C ILE A 118 8.68 14.26 -2.24
N ALA A 119 8.56 14.92 -3.39
CA ALA A 119 9.28 14.54 -4.60
C ALA A 119 10.80 14.60 -4.41
N VAL A 120 11.32 15.68 -3.81
CA VAL A 120 12.75 15.82 -3.46
C VAL A 120 13.22 14.66 -2.58
N ARG A 121 12.45 14.36 -1.52
CA ARG A 121 12.76 13.26 -0.60
C ARG A 121 12.78 11.90 -1.32
N ARG A 122 11.78 11.60 -2.16
CA ARG A 122 11.71 10.35 -2.93
C ARG A 122 12.88 10.19 -3.88
N VAL A 123 13.21 11.23 -4.64
CA VAL A 123 14.38 11.22 -5.54
C VAL A 123 15.67 11.00 -4.75
N ARG A 124 15.86 11.70 -3.63
CA ARG A 124 17.04 11.55 -2.78
C ARG A 124 17.18 10.13 -2.25
N LEU A 125 16.12 9.56 -1.71
CA LEU A 125 16.11 8.18 -1.23
C LEU A 125 16.36 7.17 -2.36
N GLY A 126 15.74 7.36 -3.52
CA GLY A 126 15.94 6.49 -4.68
C GLY A 126 17.39 6.46 -5.15
N LEU A 127 18.04 7.63 -5.22
CA LEU A 127 19.47 7.74 -5.57
C LEU A 127 20.35 7.09 -4.50
N LEU A 128 20.07 7.33 -3.22
CA LEU A 128 20.82 6.75 -2.11
C LEU A 128 20.72 5.23 -2.09
N LEU A 129 19.49 4.69 -2.21
CA LEU A 129 19.29 3.24 -2.26
C LEU A 129 19.94 2.61 -3.49
N SER A 130 19.89 3.29 -4.64
CA SER A 130 20.57 2.84 -5.85
C SER A 130 22.08 2.73 -5.65
N GLU A 131 22.70 3.74 -5.06
CA GLU A 131 24.14 3.74 -4.76
C GLU A 131 24.52 2.65 -3.76
N ILE A 132 23.75 2.52 -2.65
CA ILE A 132 23.96 1.46 -1.67
C ILE A 132 23.87 0.07 -2.33
N GLY A 133 22.84 -0.15 -3.13
CA GLY A 133 22.64 -1.43 -3.80
C GLY A 133 23.74 -1.76 -4.79
N GLN A 134 24.18 -0.79 -5.59
CA GLN A 134 25.28 -0.96 -6.54
C GLN A 134 26.60 -1.25 -5.84
N ALA A 135 26.95 -0.46 -4.81
CA ALA A 135 28.18 -0.62 -4.04
C ALA A 135 28.25 -1.99 -3.33
N ASN A 136 27.11 -2.59 -3.01
CA ASN A 136 27.04 -3.88 -2.31
C ASN A 136 26.62 -5.05 -3.22
N GLY A 137 26.55 -4.86 -4.53
CA GLY A 137 26.26 -5.92 -5.49
C GLY A 137 24.84 -6.49 -5.39
N VAL A 138 23.87 -5.71 -4.89
CA VAL A 138 22.45 -6.10 -4.87
C VAL A 138 21.92 -6.13 -6.30
N THR A 139 21.38 -7.25 -6.72
CA THR A 139 20.86 -7.44 -8.08
C THR A 139 19.52 -8.16 -8.06
N VAL A 140 18.69 -7.89 -9.05
CA VAL A 140 17.49 -8.67 -9.35
C VAL A 140 17.84 -9.68 -10.43
N SER A 141 17.73 -10.96 -10.10
CA SER A 141 18.00 -12.05 -11.04
C SER A 141 16.89 -12.20 -12.08
N ASP A 142 17.21 -12.85 -13.20
CA ASP A 142 16.24 -13.14 -14.25
C ASP A 142 15.08 -14.02 -13.74
N GLN A 143 15.35 -14.89 -12.78
CA GLN A 143 14.31 -15.74 -12.16
C GLN A 143 13.32 -14.91 -11.34
N GLU A 144 13.83 -13.97 -10.55
CA GLU A 144 12.98 -13.05 -9.76
C GLU A 144 12.17 -12.14 -10.69
N MET A 145 12.82 -11.62 -11.74
CA MET A 145 12.14 -10.79 -12.73
C MET A 145 11.03 -11.56 -13.46
N ASN A 146 11.27 -12.79 -13.88
CA ASN A 146 10.24 -13.62 -14.50
C ASN A 146 9.07 -13.89 -13.54
N ARG A 147 9.34 -14.17 -12.25
CA ARG A 147 8.29 -14.34 -11.24
C ARG A 147 7.45 -13.09 -11.09
N LEU A 148 8.09 -11.93 -11.01
CA LEU A 148 7.43 -10.63 -10.89
C LEU A 148 6.54 -10.32 -12.08
N ILE A 149 7.03 -10.56 -13.32
CA ILE A 149 6.24 -10.39 -14.55
C ILE A 149 5.00 -11.30 -14.52
N MET A 150 5.17 -12.56 -14.14
CA MET A 150 4.06 -13.52 -14.08
C MET A 150 3.04 -13.14 -13.00
N GLN A 151 3.49 -12.64 -11.86
CA GLN A 151 2.61 -12.16 -10.78
C GLN A 151 1.83 -10.92 -11.21
N ALA A 152 2.50 -9.92 -11.81
CA ALA A 152 1.83 -8.73 -12.33
C ALA A 152 0.83 -9.06 -13.44
N ALA A 153 1.15 -10.04 -14.29
CA ALA A 153 0.26 -10.50 -15.34
C ALA A 153 -1.05 -11.12 -14.82
N GLN A 154 -1.09 -11.62 -13.58
CA GLN A 154 -2.32 -12.20 -12.99
C GLN A 154 -3.43 -11.16 -12.78
N GLN A 155 -3.09 -9.87 -12.70
CA GLN A 155 -4.05 -8.78 -12.57
C GLN A 155 -4.84 -8.54 -13.87
N TYR A 156 -4.34 -9.05 -15.00
CA TYR A 156 -4.97 -8.90 -16.31
C TYR A 156 -5.82 -10.12 -16.68
N GLY A 157 -6.81 -9.91 -17.51
CA GLY A 157 -7.64 -10.98 -18.06
C GLY A 157 -6.82 -11.96 -18.93
N PRO A 158 -7.31 -13.19 -19.16
CA PRO A 158 -6.56 -14.24 -19.86
C PRO A 158 -5.99 -13.82 -21.23
N GLN A 159 -6.69 -12.96 -21.97
CA GLN A 159 -6.29 -12.49 -23.30
C GLN A 159 -5.19 -11.41 -23.25
N ASP A 160 -5.15 -10.61 -22.17
CA ASP A 160 -4.22 -9.51 -22.03
C ASP A 160 -2.94 -9.89 -21.29
N ARG A 161 -2.94 -11.02 -20.56
CA ARG A 161 -1.76 -11.52 -19.84
C ARG A 161 -0.57 -11.72 -20.75
N GLU A 162 -0.77 -12.37 -21.90
CA GLU A 162 0.32 -12.64 -22.85
C GLU A 162 0.85 -11.35 -23.47
N ARG A 163 -0.04 -10.41 -23.78
CA ARG A 163 0.35 -9.09 -24.31
C ARG A 163 1.16 -8.31 -23.27
N PHE A 164 0.75 -8.31 -22.02
CA PHE A 164 1.49 -7.67 -20.94
C PHE A 164 2.89 -8.27 -20.78
N VAL A 165 3.00 -9.60 -20.72
CA VAL A 165 4.29 -10.30 -20.63
C VAL A 165 5.20 -9.96 -21.80
N GLN A 166 4.67 -9.94 -23.03
CA GLN A 166 5.43 -9.58 -24.22
C GLN A 166 5.86 -8.12 -24.18
N TYR A 167 4.97 -7.21 -23.78
CA TYR A 167 5.27 -5.78 -23.64
C TYR A 167 6.44 -5.55 -22.67
N VAL A 168 6.36 -6.08 -21.46
CA VAL A 168 7.44 -5.90 -20.46
C VAL A 168 8.76 -6.52 -20.91
N ARG A 169 8.74 -7.62 -21.68
CA ARG A 169 9.97 -8.24 -22.22
C ARG A 169 10.61 -7.47 -23.37
N GLN A 170 9.82 -6.74 -24.13
CA GLN A 170 10.28 -6.02 -25.33
C GLN A 170 10.64 -4.56 -25.00
N ASP A 171 10.04 -3.97 -23.97
CA ASP A 171 10.28 -2.60 -23.55
C ASP A 171 11.20 -2.54 -22.33
N PRO A 172 12.45 -2.09 -22.47
CA PRO A 172 13.39 -1.97 -21.35
C PRO A 172 12.91 -0.99 -20.27
N MET A 173 12.13 0.03 -20.64
CA MET A 173 11.59 1.00 -19.70
C MET A 173 10.50 0.37 -18.83
N ALA A 174 9.56 -0.35 -19.44
CA ALA A 174 8.54 -1.10 -18.71
C ALA A 174 9.16 -2.15 -17.77
N ALA A 175 10.19 -2.85 -18.24
CA ALA A 175 10.94 -3.80 -17.42
C ALA A 175 11.65 -3.12 -16.24
N ALA A 176 12.23 -1.93 -16.46
CA ALA A 176 12.89 -1.16 -15.41
C ALA A 176 11.89 -0.66 -14.36
N GLN A 177 10.75 -0.13 -14.79
CA GLN A 177 9.68 0.32 -13.88
C GLN A 177 9.15 -0.84 -13.00
N LEU A 178 8.94 -2.01 -13.61
CA LEU A 178 8.49 -3.18 -12.86
C LEU A 178 9.57 -3.71 -11.90
N ARG A 179 10.85 -3.60 -12.28
CA ARG A 179 11.99 -4.03 -11.46
C ARG A 179 12.27 -3.12 -10.27
N ALA A 180 12.03 -1.82 -10.39
CA ALA A 180 12.45 -0.81 -9.42
C ALA A 180 11.95 -1.10 -7.99
N PRO A 181 10.66 -1.41 -7.74
CA PRO A 181 10.19 -1.73 -6.40
C PRO A 181 10.86 -2.98 -5.80
N LEU A 182 11.07 -4.02 -6.62
CA LEU A 182 11.74 -5.25 -6.17
C LEU A 182 13.21 -5.00 -5.83
N TYR A 183 13.89 -4.18 -6.63
CA TYR A 183 15.28 -3.79 -6.35
C TYR A 183 15.38 -3.01 -5.04
N GLU A 184 14.49 -2.03 -4.84
CA GLU A 184 14.40 -1.26 -3.59
C GLU A 184 14.17 -2.19 -2.38
N ASP A 185 13.23 -3.11 -2.46
CA ASP A 185 12.96 -4.07 -1.38
C ASP A 185 14.18 -4.95 -1.05
N LYS A 186 14.95 -5.36 -2.06
CA LYS A 186 16.20 -6.12 -1.86
C LYS A 186 17.29 -5.28 -1.20
N VAL A 187 17.38 -3.99 -1.53
CA VAL A 187 18.32 -3.07 -0.85
C VAL A 187 17.90 -2.86 0.61
N VAL A 188 16.60 -2.70 0.85
CA VAL A 188 16.05 -2.59 2.22
C VAL A 188 16.31 -3.86 3.02
N ASP A 189 16.13 -5.05 2.44
CA ASP A 189 16.47 -6.32 3.09
C ASP A 189 17.96 -6.41 3.44
N PHE A 190 18.82 -6.03 2.50
CA PHE A 190 20.26 -5.94 2.76
C PHE A 190 20.59 -5.00 3.93
N LEU A 191 19.90 -3.86 4.02
CA LEU A 191 20.08 -2.91 5.11
C LEU A 191 19.57 -3.44 6.45
N PHE A 192 18.45 -4.16 6.47
CA PHE A 192 17.93 -4.82 7.67
C PHE A 192 18.90 -5.89 8.20
N ASP A 193 19.55 -6.63 7.30
CA ASP A 193 20.58 -7.61 7.68
C ASP A 193 21.81 -6.97 8.36
N LYS A 194 22.01 -5.67 8.17
CA LYS A 194 23.12 -4.90 8.76
C LYS A 194 22.71 -4.04 9.96
N ALA A 195 21.40 -3.77 10.09
CA ALA A 195 20.88 -2.91 11.14
C ALA A 195 20.81 -3.63 12.50
N GLU A 196 20.98 -2.88 13.57
CA GLU A 196 20.61 -3.33 14.90
C GLU A 196 19.11 -3.19 15.08
N VAL A 197 18.42 -4.34 15.09
CA VAL A 197 16.97 -4.39 15.26
C VAL A 197 16.63 -4.65 16.72
N THR A 198 15.72 -3.85 17.26
CA THR A 198 15.19 -4.02 18.62
C THR A 198 13.74 -4.47 18.54
N ASP A 199 13.43 -5.61 19.16
CA ASP A 199 12.06 -6.12 19.24
C ASP A 199 11.28 -5.44 20.37
N ARG A 200 10.06 -4.99 20.04
CA ARG A 200 9.09 -4.49 21.00
C ARG A 200 7.75 -5.18 20.75
N ALA A 201 7.22 -5.85 21.75
CA ALA A 201 5.88 -6.41 21.69
C ALA A 201 4.84 -5.27 21.77
N VAL A 202 3.96 -5.22 20.79
CA VAL A 202 2.85 -4.26 20.67
C VAL A 202 1.60 -4.98 20.20
N THR A 203 0.42 -4.37 20.40
CA THR A 203 -0.82 -4.86 19.79
C THR A 203 -0.88 -4.48 18.31
N LYS A 204 -1.80 -5.10 17.56
CA LYS A 204 -2.04 -4.76 16.16
C LYS A 204 -2.45 -3.29 16.02
N GLU A 205 -3.36 -2.85 16.86
CA GLU A 205 -3.89 -1.49 16.89
C GLU A 205 -2.79 -0.46 17.19
N GLU A 206 -1.87 -0.77 18.11
CA GLU A 206 -0.71 0.09 18.40
C GLU A 206 0.25 0.18 17.21
N LEU A 207 0.43 -0.92 16.45
CA LEU A 207 1.28 -0.95 15.26
C LEU A 207 0.64 -0.18 14.10
N GLU A 208 -0.65 -0.38 13.87
CA GLU A 208 -1.42 0.36 12.85
C GLU A 208 -1.42 1.86 13.15
N ALA A 209 -1.68 2.26 14.39
CA ALA A 209 -1.63 3.66 14.81
C ALA A 209 -0.23 4.28 14.65
N ALA A 210 0.84 3.50 14.90
CA ALA A 210 2.21 3.97 14.66
C ALA A 210 2.51 4.18 13.17
N ILE A 211 1.99 3.31 12.31
CA ILE A 211 2.12 3.44 10.86
C ILE A 211 1.33 4.67 10.35
N GLU A 212 0.10 4.87 10.83
CA GLU A 212 -0.73 6.01 10.46
C GLU A 212 -0.13 7.35 10.92
N ALA A 213 0.41 7.40 12.13
CA ALA A 213 1.06 8.60 12.65
C ALA A 213 2.27 9.01 11.80
N GLU A 214 3.06 8.03 11.33
CA GLU A 214 4.19 8.27 10.43
C GLU A 214 3.74 8.64 8.99
N ASP A 215 2.52 8.24 8.56
CA ASP A 215 1.93 8.68 7.29
C ASP A 215 1.51 10.16 7.34
N GLY A 216 1.06 10.65 8.49
CA GLY A 216 0.67 12.05 8.68
C GLY A 216 1.80 13.05 8.48
N ASP A 217 3.04 12.64 8.76
CA ASP A 217 4.23 13.49 8.55
C ASP A 217 4.69 13.55 7.07
N ILE A 218 4.17 12.68 6.21
CA ILE A 218 4.62 12.53 4.81
C ILE A 218 3.49 12.80 3.81
N LYS A 219 2.23 12.63 4.20
CA LYS A 219 1.07 12.88 3.35
C LYS A 219 0.43 14.22 3.73
N PRO A 220 0.20 15.10 2.75
CA PRO A 220 -0.78 16.16 2.92
C PRO A 220 -2.12 15.52 3.31
N HIS A 221 -2.87 16.22 4.14
CA HIS A 221 -4.12 15.74 4.71
C HIS A 221 -5.11 15.34 3.59
N VAL A 222 -5.29 14.06 3.34
CA VAL A 222 -6.37 13.58 2.48
C VAL A 222 -7.61 13.45 3.37
N HIS A 223 -8.59 14.31 3.16
CA HIS A 223 -9.86 14.25 3.87
C HIS A 223 -10.64 13.00 3.46
N GLY A 224 -10.64 11.99 4.34
CA GLY A 224 -11.60 10.89 4.26
C GLY A 224 -12.96 11.34 4.84
N PRO A 225 -14.05 10.57 4.60
CA PRO A 225 -15.41 10.92 5.03
C PRO A 225 -15.61 11.07 6.55
N ASP A 226 -14.59 10.85 7.38
CA ASP A 226 -14.61 10.97 8.85
C ASP A 226 -13.75 12.10 9.42
N CYS A 227 -13.19 12.99 8.60
CA CYS A 227 -12.48 14.16 9.11
C CYS A 227 -13.49 15.19 9.63
N GLY A 228 -13.86 15.11 10.90
CA GLY A 228 -14.67 16.10 11.60
C GLY A 228 -13.86 17.40 11.81
N HIS A 229 -14.05 18.38 10.95
CA HIS A 229 -13.61 19.75 11.24
C HIS A 229 -14.63 20.42 12.17
N ASP A 230 -14.26 20.55 13.45
CA ASP A 230 -14.94 21.48 14.36
C ASP A 230 -14.70 22.91 13.85
N HIS A 231 -15.66 23.42 13.11
CA HIS A 231 -15.74 24.87 12.85
C HIS A 231 -16.09 25.57 14.16
N ASP A 232 -15.07 26.04 14.89
CA ASP A 232 -15.27 27.05 15.94
C ASP A 232 -15.87 28.31 15.34
N GLU A 233 -17.20 28.39 15.33
CA GLU A 233 -17.93 29.63 15.18
C GLU A 233 -17.62 30.54 16.38
N LYS A 234 -16.82 31.56 16.17
CA LYS A 234 -16.69 32.67 17.11
C LYS A 234 -18.00 33.45 17.13
N PRO A 235 -18.68 33.59 18.29
CA PRO A 235 -19.82 34.50 18.38
C PRO A 235 -19.36 35.95 18.32
N LYS A 236 -20.16 36.73 17.60
CA LYS A 236 -20.08 38.23 17.61
C LYS A 236 -20.58 38.79 18.92
#